data_9bdeb052913b0405994f5e98c14d0b88
#
_entry.id   9bdeb052913b0405994f5e98c14d0b88
#
_cell.length_a   1.000
_cell.length_b   1.000
_cell.length_c   1.000
_cell.angle_alpha   90.00
_cell.angle_beta   90.00
_cell.angle_gamma   90.00
#
_symmetry.space_group_name_H-M   'P 1'
#
loop_
_entity.id
_entity.type
_entity.pdbx_description
1 polymer ?
#
loop_
_entity_poly.entity_id
_entity_poly.type
_entity_poly.pdbx_seq_one_letter_code
_entity_poly.pdbx_strand_id
1 'polypeptide(L)'
;MVLVFSLAIWALLLAGSFGLILIYVILIALVLFVLQLVYVVHLRGNAILVGPDQFTDIHSRVVDLSEKAGLRKVPRTYLLQSDGMLNAMATKLFRGQYVVLYTDLLDACGSDTVARDMIIGHEIGHLRSGHLNWFILTAPGRFMPFLG
;
A
#
# COMPACT_ATOMS: atom_id res chain seq x y z
N MET A 1 -21.63 -2.11 -10.27
CA MET A 1 -22.66 -2.57 -9.32
C MET A 1 -22.22 -2.37 -7.87
N VAL A 2 -21.07 -2.90 -7.43
CA VAL A 2 -20.59 -2.77 -6.03
C VAL A 2 -20.62 -1.33 -5.50
N LEU A 3 -20.18 -0.34 -6.29
CA LEU A 3 -20.17 1.06 -5.86
C LEU A 3 -21.56 1.61 -5.56
N VAL A 4 -22.55 1.31 -6.41
CA VAL A 4 -23.94 1.79 -6.24
C VAL A 4 -24.55 1.21 -4.97
N PHE A 5 -24.37 -0.10 -4.72
CA PHE A 5 -24.82 -0.76 -3.49
C PHE A 5 -24.12 -0.19 -2.25
N SER A 6 -22.80 0.02 -2.31
CA SER A 6 -22.07 0.65 -1.22
C SER A 6 -22.59 2.05 -0.89
N LEU A 7 -22.85 2.88 -1.89
CA LEU A 7 -23.40 4.22 -1.67
C LEU A 7 -24.81 4.17 -1.06
N ALA A 8 -25.66 3.24 -1.50
CA ALA A 8 -27.00 3.04 -0.92
C ALA A 8 -26.91 2.60 0.55
N ILE A 9 -26.01 1.68 0.89
CA ILE A 9 -25.80 1.23 2.29
C ILE A 9 -25.30 2.42 3.12
N TRP A 10 -24.34 3.21 2.64
CA TRP A 10 -23.86 4.39 3.35
C TRP A 10 -24.98 5.41 3.60
N ALA A 11 -25.83 5.66 2.60
CA ALA A 11 -26.96 6.56 2.75
C ALA A 11 -27.96 6.08 3.84
N LEU A 12 -28.27 4.78 3.86
CA LEU A 12 -29.14 4.19 4.88
C LEU A 12 -28.53 4.26 6.28
N LEU A 13 -27.23 3.94 6.41
CA LEU A 13 -26.52 4.00 7.69
C LEU A 13 -26.44 5.45 8.22
N LEU A 14 -26.17 6.43 7.36
CA LEU A 14 -26.12 7.83 7.75
C LEU A 14 -27.49 8.36 8.19
N ALA A 15 -28.56 8.02 7.44
CA ALA A 15 -29.91 8.42 7.79
C ALA A 15 -30.38 7.77 9.10
N GLY A 16 -30.13 6.47 9.28
CA GLY A 16 -30.55 5.72 10.46
C GLY A 16 -29.81 6.07 11.75
N SER A 17 -28.58 6.56 11.63
CA SER A 17 -27.73 6.92 12.79
C SER A 17 -27.73 8.42 13.13
N PHE A 18 -28.57 9.24 12.46
CA PHE A 18 -28.54 10.70 12.63
C PHE A 18 -27.14 11.32 12.46
N GLY A 19 -26.33 10.73 11.61
CA GLY A 19 -24.97 11.20 11.33
C GLY A 19 -23.86 10.70 12.29
N LEU A 20 -24.17 10.00 13.36
CA LEU A 20 -23.16 9.47 14.31
C LEU A 20 -22.13 8.57 13.62
N ILE A 21 -22.56 7.74 12.65
CA ILE A 21 -21.65 6.91 11.87
C ILE A 21 -20.60 7.74 11.12
N LEU A 22 -20.98 8.89 10.61
CA LEU A 22 -20.04 9.79 9.92
C LEU A 22 -18.92 10.27 10.85
N ILE A 23 -19.26 10.60 12.09
CA ILE A 23 -18.29 11.01 13.11
C ILE A 23 -17.30 9.87 13.38
N TYR A 24 -17.78 8.64 13.58
CA TYR A 24 -16.88 7.48 13.80
C TYR A 24 -16.01 7.18 12.59
N VAL A 25 -16.54 7.27 11.37
CA VAL A 25 -15.75 7.07 10.15
C VAL A 25 -14.65 8.11 10.03
N ILE A 26 -14.94 9.38 10.34
CA ILE A 26 -13.95 10.46 10.32
C ILE A 26 -12.87 10.22 11.39
N LEU A 27 -13.24 9.85 12.60
CA LEU A 27 -12.30 9.55 13.68
C LEU A 27 -11.38 8.37 13.32
N ILE A 28 -11.94 7.29 12.80
CA ILE A 28 -11.16 6.11 12.36
C ILE A 28 -10.22 6.52 11.21
N ALA A 29 -10.71 7.26 10.23
CA ALA A 29 -9.89 7.74 9.13
C ALA A 29 -8.73 8.63 9.61
N LEU A 30 -8.98 9.50 10.60
CA LEU A 30 -7.96 10.33 11.22
C LEU A 30 -6.91 9.49 11.94
N VAL A 31 -7.32 8.50 12.73
CA VAL A 31 -6.41 7.59 13.42
C VAL A 31 -5.54 6.83 12.42
N LEU A 32 -6.16 6.23 11.39
CA LEU A 32 -5.42 5.51 10.35
C LEU A 32 -4.45 6.42 9.59
N PHE A 33 -4.85 7.67 9.33
CA PHE A 33 -3.99 8.66 8.71
C PHE A 33 -2.77 8.99 9.58
N VAL A 34 -2.97 9.20 10.89
CA VAL A 34 -1.88 9.46 11.83
C VAL A 34 -0.95 8.25 11.92
N LEU A 35 -1.50 7.03 12.03
CA LEU A 35 -0.70 5.79 12.04
C LEU A 35 0.14 5.64 10.76
N GLN A 36 -0.44 5.96 9.61
CA GLN A 36 0.28 5.94 8.34
C GLN A 36 1.39 6.99 8.28
N LEU A 37 1.15 8.19 8.83
CA LEU A 37 2.17 9.23 8.93
C LEU A 37 3.32 8.80 9.82
N VAL A 38 3.02 8.28 11.03
CA VAL A 38 4.02 7.75 11.97
C VAL A 38 4.82 6.64 11.32
N TYR A 39 4.16 5.72 10.59
CA TYR A 39 4.84 4.64 9.88
C TYR A 39 5.84 5.16 8.85
N VAL A 40 5.46 6.15 8.03
CA VAL A 40 6.38 6.74 7.03
C VAL A 40 7.55 7.47 7.70
N VAL A 41 7.31 8.16 8.82
CA VAL A 41 8.38 8.78 9.62
C VAL A 41 9.32 7.71 10.19
N HIS A 42 8.77 6.62 10.72
CA HIS A 42 9.54 5.49 11.22
C HIS A 42 10.42 4.86 10.12
N LEU A 43 9.86 4.64 8.93
CA LEU A 43 10.62 4.15 7.78
C LEU A 43 11.81 5.05 7.44
N ARG A 44 11.59 6.36 7.43
CA ARG A 44 12.67 7.32 7.10
C ARG A 44 13.79 7.35 8.13
N GLY A 45 13.49 7.01 9.38
CA GLY A 45 14.46 6.98 10.47
C GLY A 45 15.17 5.65 10.65
N ASN A 46 14.56 4.53 10.24
CA ASN A 46 15.05 3.18 10.58
C ASN A 46 15.31 2.29 9.35
N ALA A 47 14.85 2.69 8.16
CA ALA A 47 15.05 1.91 6.96
C ALA A 47 16.12 2.52 6.04
N ILE A 48 16.77 1.68 5.27
CA ILE A 48 17.79 2.08 4.30
C ILE A 48 17.07 2.45 2.99
N LEU A 49 17.34 3.64 2.47
CA LEU A 49 16.81 4.08 1.18
C LEU A 49 17.57 3.38 0.05
N VAL A 50 16.84 2.68 -0.81
CA VAL A 50 17.38 2.08 -2.03
C VAL A 50 17.56 3.19 -3.09
N GLY A 51 18.75 3.30 -3.63
CA GLY A 51 19.11 4.34 -4.60
C GLY A 51 20.16 3.88 -5.61
N PRO A 52 20.51 4.75 -6.56
CA PRO A 52 21.48 4.40 -7.60
C PRO A 52 22.88 4.13 -7.05
N ASP A 53 23.23 4.74 -5.91
CA ASP A 53 24.54 4.57 -5.26
C ASP A 53 24.50 3.49 -4.15
N GLN A 54 23.31 3.01 -3.79
CA GLN A 54 23.10 2.05 -2.71
C GLN A 54 22.02 1.06 -3.08
N PHE A 55 22.38 -0.25 -3.15
CA PHE A 55 21.51 -1.32 -3.66
C PHE A 55 21.10 -1.09 -5.12
N THR A 56 22.06 -0.80 -5.97
CA THR A 56 21.91 -0.43 -7.39
C THR A 56 21.13 -1.47 -8.19
N ASP A 57 21.32 -2.77 -7.89
CA ASP A 57 20.62 -3.88 -8.53
C ASP A 57 19.11 -3.84 -8.23
N ILE A 58 18.72 -3.66 -6.98
CA ILE A 58 17.30 -3.51 -6.58
C ILE A 58 16.73 -2.23 -7.15
N HIS A 59 17.48 -1.12 -7.09
CA HIS A 59 17.04 0.16 -7.62
C HIS A 59 16.72 0.08 -9.12
N SER A 60 17.63 -0.51 -9.91
CA SER A 60 17.44 -0.65 -11.35
C SER A 60 16.20 -1.48 -11.70
N ARG A 61 15.93 -2.54 -10.92
CA ARG A 61 14.74 -3.36 -11.11
C ARG A 61 13.45 -2.63 -10.74
N VAL A 62 13.45 -1.87 -9.66
CA VAL A 62 12.29 -1.03 -9.28
C VAL A 62 11.99 -0.01 -10.37
N VAL A 63 13.01 0.62 -10.96
CA VAL A 63 12.83 1.55 -12.08
C VAL A 63 12.22 0.84 -13.28
N ASP A 64 12.82 -0.25 -13.77
CA ASP A 64 12.34 -1.02 -14.91
C ASP A 64 10.89 -1.51 -14.73
N LEU A 65 10.58 -2.10 -13.58
CA LEU A 65 9.24 -2.58 -13.28
C LEU A 65 8.21 -1.44 -13.13
N SER A 66 8.63 -0.29 -12.62
CA SER A 66 7.77 0.90 -12.51
C SER A 66 7.42 1.47 -13.88
N GLU A 67 8.38 1.51 -14.81
CA GLU A 67 8.18 1.92 -16.19
C GLU A 67 7.24 0.95 -16.92
N LYS A 68 7.48 -0.36 -16.81
CA LYS A 68 6.62 -1.41 -17.38
C LYS A 68 5.19 -1.35 -16.84
N ALA A 69 5.01 -1.03 -15.56
CA ALA A 69 3.69 -0.83 -14.96
C ALA A 69 3.04 0.50 -15.35
N GLY A 70 3.74 1.41 -16.03
CA GLY A 70 3.23 2.72 -16.42
C GLY A 70 3.02 3.66 -15.24
N LEU A 71 3.85 3.57 -14.20
CA LEU A 71 3.82 4.53 -13.10
C LEU A 71 4.41 5.86 -13.55
N ARG A 72 3.77 6.98 -13.16
CA ARG A 72 4.26 8.33 -13.47
C ARG A 72 5.53 8.71 -12.72
N LYS A 73 5.80 8.04 -11.59
CA LYS A 73 6.97 8.28 -10.74
C LYS A 73 7.42 6.95 -10.16
N VAL A 74 8.73 6.76 -10.12
CA VAL A 74 9.34 5.63 -9.41
C VAL A 74 9.08 5.78 -7.92
N PRO A 75 8.56 4.74 -7.23
CA PRO A 75 8.32 4.77 -5.80
C PRO A 75 9.64 4.83 -5.03
N ARG A 76 9.65 5.52 -3.89
CA ARG A 76 10.76 5.45 -2.95
C ARG A 76 10.78 4.07 -2.31
N THR A 77 11.85 3.35 -2.53
CA THR A 77 12.00 1.98 -2.00
C THR A 77 12.89 2.00 -0.78
N TYR A 78 12.47 1.33 0.27
CA TYR A 78 13.18 1.20 1.53
C TYR A 78 13.42 -0.27 1.85
N LEU A 79 14.61 -0.57 2.40
CA LEU A 79 14.91 -1.84 3.03
C LEU A 79 14.76 -1.68 4.53
N LEU A 80 13.92 -2.49 5.12
CA LEU A 80 13.68 -2.51 6.56
C LEU A 80 14.10 -3.86 7.14
N GLN A 81 14.93 -3.83 8.16
CA GLN A 81 15.26 -5.04 8.90
C GLN A 81 14.06 -5.46 9.73
N SER A 82 13.75 -6.75 9.72
CA SER A 82 12.68 -7.33 10.52
C SER A 82 13.10 -8.70 11.04
N ASP A 83 12.79 -8.95 12.30
CA ASP A 83 13.17 -10.20 12.98
C ASP A 83 12.26 -11.37 12.51
N GLY A 84 12.56 -11.94 11.34
CA GLY A 84 11.87 -13.10 10.78
C GLY A 84 10.60 -12.80 9.98
N MET A 85 10.30 -11.54 9.66
CA MET A 85 9.10 -11.18 8.89
C MET A 85 9.38 -11.23 7.38
N LEU A 86 8.85 -12.25 6.70
CA LEU A 86 8.91 -12.39 5.25
C LEU A 86 7.77 -11.59 4.60
N ASN A 87 7.99 -10.30 4.37
CA ASN A 87 6.95 -9.43 3.80
C ASN A 87 7.54 -8.36 2.89
N ALA A 88 6.67 -7.83 2.02
CA ALA A 88 6.88 -6.58 1.30
C ALA A 88 5.60 -5.77 1.39
N MET A 89 5.67 -4.45 1.25
CA MET A 89 4.48 -3.61 1.33
C MET A 89 4.63 -2.36 0.48
N ALA A 90 3.57 -2.06 -0.28
CA ALA A 90 3.42 -0.79 -0.97
C ALA A 90 2.45 0.12 -0.21
N THR A 91 2.80 1.39 -0.08
CA THR A 91 1.93 2.40 0.55
C THR A 91 2.00 3.74 -0.17
N LYS A 92 0.92 4.52 -0.05
CA LYS A 92 0.83 5.88 -0.57
C LYS A 92 0.53 6.84 0.57
N LEU A 93 1.27 7.93 0.66
CA LEU A 93 0.98 9.02 1.58
C LEU A 93 1.08 10.34 0.83
N PHE A 94 -0.02 11.12 0.78
CA PHE A 94 -0.14 12.33 -0.03
C PHE A 94 0.21 12.06 -1.50
N ARG A 95 1.32 12.66 -1.97
CA ARG A 95 1.88 12.48 -3.32
C ARG A 95 3.05 11.49 -3.36
N GLY A 96 3.45 10.94 -2.21
CA GLY A 96 4.53 9.97 -2.09
C GLY A 96 4.03 8.54 -2.32
N GLN A 97 4.81 7.78 -3.10
CA GLN A 97 4.64 6.34 -3.28
C GLN A 97 5.85 5.68 -2.64
N TYR A 98 5.61 4.65 -1.85
CA TYR A 98 6.63 3.96 -1.07
C TYR A 98 6.49 2.46 -1.26
N VAL A 99 7.61 1.77 -1.45
CA VAL A 99 7.72 0.31 -1.40
C VAL A 99 8.68 -0.02 -0.26
N VAL A 100 8.28 -0.92 0.60
CA VAL A 100 9.11 -1.41 1.70
C VAL A 100 9.38 -2.89 1.45
N LEU A 101 10.64 -3.25 1.39
CA LEU A 101 11.10 -4.63 1.29
C LEU A 101 11.77 -5.00 2.61
N TYR A 102 11.36 -6.10 3.19
CA TYR A 102 12.01 -6.60 4.39
C TYR A 102 13.24 -7.41 4.02
N THR A 103 14.34 -7.22 4.77
CA THR A 103 15.63 -7.89 4.48
C THR A 103 15.50 -9.41 4.51
N ASP A 104 14.74 -9.95 5.46
CA ASP A 104 14.54 -11.40 5.58
C ASP A 104 13.86 -12.01 4.34
N LEU A 105 12.97 -11.23 3.67
CA LEU A 105 12.37 -11.65 2.41
C LEU A 105 13.41 -11.71 1.28
N LEU A 106 14.31 -10.73 1.21
CA LEU A 106 15.38 -10.71 0.22
C LEU A 106 16.36 -11.84 0.47
N ASP A 107 16.68 -12.11 1.73
CA ASP A 107 17.54 -13.24 2.13
C ASP A 107 16.90 -14.59 1.78
N ALA A 108 15.58 -14.72 1.96
CA ALA A 108 14.83 -15.90 1.56
C ALA A 108 14.82 -16.12 0.03
N CYS A 109 14.81 -15.04 -0.76
CA CYS A 109 14.98 -15.14 -2.21
C CYS A 109 16.41 -15.57 -2.60
N GLY A 110 17.41 -15.26 -1.78
CA GLY A 110 18.81 -15.60 -2.04
C GLY A 110 19.27 -15.13 -3.42
N SER A 111 19.72 -16.07 -4.26
CA SER A 111 20.13 -15.82 -5.64
C SER A 111 18.98 -15.83 -6.66
N ASP A 112 17.74 -16.15 -6.24
CA ASP A 112 16.58 -16.16 -7.13
C ASP A 112 16.08 -14.74 -7.40
N THR A 113 16.67 -14.15 -8.45
CA THR A 113 16.27 -12.80 -8.92
C THR A 113 14.86 -12.77 -9.46
N VAL A 114 14.31 -13.88 -9.98
CA VAL A 114 12.97 -13.96 -10.53
C VAL A 114 11.93 -13.86 -9.43
N ALA A 115 12.12 -14.59 -8.33
CA ALA A 115 11.24 -14.51 -7.16
C ALA A 115 11.24 -13.09 -6.57
N ARG A 116 12.42 -12.47 -6.41
CA ARG A 116 12.56 -11.08 -5.95
C ARG A 116 11.82 -10.10 -6.88
N ASP A 117 12.02 -10.23 -8.17
CA ASP A 117 11.39 -9.33 -9.17
C ASP A 117 9.88 -9.49 -9.21
N MET A 118 9.35 -10.71 -9.02
CA MET A 118 7.91 -10.95 -8.88
C MET A 118 7.32 -10.22 -7.68
N ILE A 119 7.99 -10.27 -6.52
CA ILE A 119 7.54 -9.58 -5.32
C ILE A 119 7.54 -8.07 -5.54
N ILE A 120 8.63 -7.51 -6.04
CA ILE A 120 8.73 -6.07 -6.35
C ILE A 120 7.64 -5.67 -7.35
N GLY A 121 7.45 -6.44 -8.40
CA GLY A 121 6.42 -6.21 -9.42
C GLY A 121 5.02 -6.26 -8.86
N HIS A 122 4.73 -7.17 -7.93
CA HIS A 122 3.45 -7.27 -7.23
C HIS A 122 3.14 -5.99 -6.45
N GLU A 123 4.10 -5.49 -5.66
CA GLU A 123 3.95 -4.26 -4.88
C GLU A 123 3.76 -3.01 -5.76
N ILE A 124 4.50 -2.95 -6.88
CA ILE A 124 4.34 -1.90 -7.89
C ILE A 124 2.94 -1.98 -8.53
N GLY A 125 2.43 -3.19 -8.76
CA GLY A 125 1.07 -3.43 -9.24
C GLY A 125 0.01 -2.84 -8.31
N HIS A 126 0.15 -2.99 -7.00
CA HIS A 126 -0.72 -2.35 -6.00
C HIS A 126 -0.68 -0.82 -6.06
N LEU A 127 0.50 -0.22 -6.31
CA LEU A 127 0.62 1.22 -6.52
C LEU A 127 -0.08 1.69 -7.79
N ARG A 128 -0.03 0.90 -8.86
CA ARG A 128 -0.65 1.24 -10.15
C ARG A 128 -2.17 1.13 -10.13
N SER A 129 -2.70 0.04 -9.55
CA SER A 129 -4.14 -0.26 -9.54
C SER A 129 -4.97 0.74 -8.72
N GLY A 130 -4.32 1.50 -7.81
CA GLY A 130 -5.02 2.52 -7.02
C GLY A 130 -6.04 1.96 -6.01
N HIS A 131 -6.07 0.65 -5.79
CA HIS A 131 -7.03 -0.02 -4.89
C HIS A 131 -7.02 0.56 -3.47
N LEU A 132 -5.88 1.10 -3.03
CA LEU A 132 -5.75 1.74 -1.72
C LEU A 132 -6.62 3.01 -1.55
N ASN A 133 -6.96 3.70 -2.65
CA ASN A 133 -7.72 4.95 -2.58
C ASN A 133 -9.24 4.75 -2.42
N TRP A 134 -9.75 3.59 -2.82
CA TRP A 134 -11.20 3.32 -2.88
C TRP A 134 -11.67 2.33 -1.82
N PHE A 135 -10.77 1.79 -1.00
CA PHE A 135 -11.08 0.72 -0.05
C PHE A 135 -12.19 1.12 0.93
N ILE A 136 -12.11 2.30 1.56
CA ILE A 136 -13.10 2.77 2.53
C ILE A 136 -14.45 2.99 1.85
N LEU A 137 -14.46 3.56 0.64
CA LEU A 137 -15.71 3.86 -0.06
C LEU A 137 -16.44 2.61 -0.53
N THR A 138 -15.71 1.55 -0.90
CA THR A 138 -16.27 0.29 -1.39
C THR A 138 -16.41 -0.77 -0.31
N ALA A 139 -15.92 -0.54 0.92
CA ALA A 139 -15.93 -1.50 2.01
C ALA A 139 -17.33 -2.10 2.29
N PRO A 140 -18.42 -1.33 2.45
CA PRO A 140 -19.72 -1.90 2.77
C PRO A 140 -20.23 -2.89 1.71
N GLY A 141 -19.97 -2.61 0.41
CA GLY A 141 -20.41 -3.48 -0.68
C GLY A 141 -19.56 -4.76 -0.84
N ARG A 142 -18.32 -4.80 -0.30
CA ARG A 142 -17.44 -5.96 -0.38
C ARG A 142 -17.77 -7.07 0.62
N PHE A 143 -18.46 -6.72 1.70
CA PHE A 143 -18.89 -7.70 2.69
C PHE A 143 -20.18 -8.44 2.30
N MET A 144 -20.80 -8.09 1.17
CA MET A 144 -21.97 -8.81 0.66
C MET A 144 -21.54 -10.02 -0.19
N PRO A 145 -21.92 -11.26 0.19
CA PRO A 145 -21.45 -12.49 -0.47
C PRO A 145 -21.93 -12.66 -1.92
N PHE A 146 -22.85 -11.81 -2.38
CA PHE A 146 -23.43 -11.89 -3.74
C PHE A 146 -22.85 -10.87 -4.73
N LEU A 147 -21.88 -10.04 -4.34
CA LEU A 147 -21.34 -8.95 -5.16
C LEU A 147 -19.83 -9.06 -5.44
N GLY A 148 -19.17 -10.10 -4.93
CA GLY A 148 -17.75 -10.39 -5.12
C GLY A 148 -17.48 -11.18 -6.39
#